data_c3216f88517da8696d5535c4fd393122
#
_entry.id   c3216f88517da8696d5535c4fd393122
#
_cell.length_a   1.000
_cell.length_b   1.000
_cell.length_c   1.000
_cell.angle_alpha   90.00
_cell.angle_beta   90.00
_cell.angle_gamma   90.00
#
_symmetry.space_group_name_H-M   'P 1'
#
loop_
_entity.id
_entity.type
_entity.pdbx_description
1 polymer ?
#
loop_
_entity_poly.entity_id
_entity_poly.type
_entity_poly.pdbx_seq_one_letter_code
_entity_poly.pdbx_strand_id
1 'polypeptide(L)'
;MIRFVKDVFQALWKTVNFLRRACVNLVFLVILGLMLGTAAFLFHTPEVPEGAILVVSLEGSVVESGASAAKRVSLTRLMAGTTEQTQLRDVIDAIDRAAKDKRISGLLMRLDDLQSIGMASIHEIGLAMDRYKATGRRITVWSGGFSQRQYAVAAHASDVYLHPMGQVLLTGIGSSRLYWGELLKKAGVTVHVFKAGAYKTFPEAYVRSGPSAESLKADHAWMDDAWAQIQDSIQMARGLLPGAVSGVIESLPKLLKDSGGDLSAVALKANLVDGLKTRDEVNNLLLERQGGKKGDLPKTIDYRDYLAALTETDTVGKYVAVVTLEGEIRDGESGVSGVGDRTMASDIRTVRQDPNAAALVLRVNSPGGSAVASEMIRRELELVREAGKPVIVSMGDYAASGGYWVSLAADKIVADPVTVTGSIGVFGMMPTFEKSLEKLSVGTGGVSTTWLAKARDATQPMDPRFE
;
A
#
# COMPACT_ATOMS: atom_id res chain seq x y z
N MET A 1 -46.65 47.67 -46.81
CA MET A 1 -46.67 46.79 -45.62
C MET A 1 -45.85 45.50 -45.81
N ILE A 2 -46.05 44.69 -46.88
CA ILE A 2 -45.36 43.41 -47.09
C ILE A 2 -43.80 43.55 -47.23
N ARG A 3 -43.30 44.54 -47.94
CA ARG A 3 -41.83 44.82 -48.08
C ARG A 3 -41.23 45.14 -46.72
N PHE A 4 -41.80 46.01 -45.93
CA PHE A 4 -41.31 46.39 -44.63
C PHE A 4 -41.19 45.20 -43.68
N VAL A 5 -42.22 44.35 -43.61
CA VAL A 5 -42.20 43.13 -42.79
C VAL A 5 -41.12 42.16 -43.23
N LYS A 6 -40.83 42.03 -44.54
CA LYS A 6 -39.77 41.21 -45.08
C LYS A 6 -38.36 41.74 -44.73
N ASP A 7 -38.16 43.04 -44.78
CA ASP A 7 -36.90 43.67 -44.43
C ASP A 7 -36.59 43.56 -42.92
N VAL A 8 -37.61 43.74 -42.08
CA VAL A 8 -37.50 43.52 -40.61
C VAL A 8 -37.15 42.07 -40.32
N PHE A 9 -37.81 41.10 -40.98
CA PHE A 9 -37.53 39.68 -40.78
C PHE A 9 -36.12 39.28 -41.23
N GLN A 10 -35.64 39.83 -42.35
CA GLN A 10 -34.30 39.61 -42.81
C GLN A 10 -33.23 40.20 -41.88
N ALA A 11 -33.49 41.40 -41.34
CA ALA A 11 -32.58 42.01 -40.36
C ALA A 11 -32.50 41.21 -39.06
N LEU A 12 -33.67 40.78 -38.52
CA LEU A 12 -33.75 39.88 -37.37
C LEU A 12 -33.01 38.56 -37.60
N TRP A 13 -33.21 37.93 -38.77
CA TRP A 13 -32.55 36.70 -39.13
C TRP A 13 -31.02 36.86 -39.22
N LYS A 14 -30.54 37.95 -39.76
CA LYS A 14 -29.07 38.27 -39.82
C LYS A 14 -28.50 38.45 -38.42
N THR A 15 -29.21 39.14 -37.54
CA THR A 15 -28.78 39.35 -36.15
C THR A 15 -28.73 38.05 -35.36
N VAL A 16 -29.79 37.23 -35.45
CA VAL A 16 -29.83 35.91 -34.79
C VAL A 16 -28.72 34.99 -35.30
N ASN A 17 -28.46 34.98 -36.62
CA ASN A 17 -27.42 34.16 -37.18
C ASN A 17 -26.02 34.65 -36.84
N PHE A 18 -25.82 35.96 -36.71
CA PHE A 18 -24.59 36.55 -36.20
C PHE A 18 -24.34 36.15 -34.73
N LEU A 19 -25.33 36.30 -33.86
CA LEU A 19 -25.24 35.93 -32.46
C LEU A 19 -24.96 34.41 -32.29
N ARG A 20 -25.67 33.57 -33.07
CA ARG A 20 -25.42 32.14 -33.08
C ARG A 20 -23.97 31.81 -33.44
N ARG A 21 -23.43 32.41 -34.52
CA ARG A 21 -22.03 32.21 -34.94
C ARG A 21 -21.05 32.72 -33.88
N ALA A 22 -21.33 33.86 -33.27
CA ALA A 22 -20.48 34.40 -32.20
C ALA A 22 -20.45 33.48 -30.97
N CYS A 23 -21.62 32.96 -30.54
CA CYS A 23 -21.68 31.98 -29.45
C CYS A 23 -20.93 30.65 -29.79
N VAL A 24 -21.14 30.10 -30.98
CA VAL A 24 -20.43 28.87 -31.41
C VAL A 24 -18.92 29.07 -31.46
N ASN A 25 -18.45 30.22 -32.02
CA ASN A 25 -17.02 30.52 -32.07
C ASN A 25 -16.44 30.74 -30.65
N LEU A 26 -17.19 31.38 -29.75
CA LEU A 26 -16.76 31.57 -28.36
C LEU A 26 -16.60 30.21 -27.64
N VAL A 27 -17.60 29.33 -27.76
CA VAL A 27 -17.53 27.97 -27.20
C VAL A 27 -16.36 27.19 -27.79
N PHE A 28 -16.16 27.28 -29.10
CA PHE A 28 -14.99 26.64 -29.76
C PHE A 28 -13.66 27.17 -29.21
N LEU A 29 -13.51 28.48 -29.06
CA LEU A 29 -12.30 29.09 -28.51
C LEU A 29 -12.06 28.70 -27.05
N VAL A 30 -13.11 28.59 -26.25
CA VAL A 30 -13.02 28.11 -24.86
C VAL A 30 -12.57 26.65 -24.83
N ILE A 31 -13.17 25.79 -25.65
CA ILE A 31 -12.76 24.36 -25.74
C ILE A 31 -11.32 24.26 -26.24
N LEU A 32 -10.96 25.00 -27.26
CA LEU A 32 -9.58 25.02 -27.80
C LEU A 32 -8.59 25.53 -26.75
N GLY A 33 -8.92 26.59 -26.02
CA GLY A 33 -8.12 27.12 -24.91
C GLY A 33 -7.93 26.10 -23.78
N LEU A 34 -9.02 25.39 -23.41
CA LEU A 34 -8.96 24.29 -22.46
C LEU A 34 -8.10 23.12 -22.97
N MET A 35 -8.25 22.75 -24.24
CA MET A 35 -7.42 21.68 -24.83
C MET A 35 -5.94 22.06 -24.91
N LEU A 36 -5.61 23.29 -25.30
CA LEU A 36 -4.22 23.77 -25.34
C LEU A 36 -3.66 23.94 -23.93
N GLY A 37 -4.45 24.43 -22.97
CA GLY A 37 -4.05 24.51 -21.56
C GLY A 37 -3.79 23.14 -20.93
N THR A 38 -4.69 22.18 -21.18
CA THR A 38 -4.48 20.78 -20.74
C THR A 38 -3.29 20.13 -21.44
N ALA A 39 -3.09 20.37 -22.74
CA ALA A 39 -1.91 19.88 -23.43
C ALA A 39 -0.63 20.49 -22.87
N ALA A 40 -0.56 21.82 -22.68
CA ALA A 40 0.58 22.49 -22.06
C ALA A 40 0.87 21.95 -20.64
N PHE A 41 -0.15 21.70 -19.84
CA PHE A 41 -0.02 21.11 -18.52
C PHE A 41 0.47 19.64 -18.56
N LEU A 42 -0.03 18.84 -19.51
CA LEU A 42 0.35 17.43 -19.66
C LEU A 42 1.77 17.23 -20.21
N PHE A 43 2.27 18.18 -21.01
CA PHE A 43 3.61 18.14 -21.62
C PHE A 43 4.65 18.99 -20.86
N HIS A 44 4.25 19.64 -19.75
CA HIS A 44 5.21 20.36 -18.92
C HIS A 44 6.06 19.36 -18.13
N THR A 45 7.35 19.25 -18.47
CA THR A 45 8.34 18.55 -17.66
C THR A 45 8.79 19.47 -16.53
N PRO A 46 8.62 19.07 -15.25
CA PRO A 46 9.12 19.87 -14.14
C PRO A 46 10.64 20.04 -14.23
N GLU A 47 11.13 21.20 -13.83
CA GLU A 47 12.58 21.43 -13.68
C GLU A 47 12.98 21.22 -12.23
N VAL A 48 14.15 20.59 -12.03
CA VAL A 48 14.73 20.41 -10.68
C VAL A 48 15.51 21.66 -10.32
N PRO A 49 15.04 22.48 -9.33
CA PRO A 49 15.75 23.69 -8.94
C PRO A 49 17.09 23.38 -8.28
N GLU A 50 18.13 24.19 -8.53
CA GLU A 50 19.40 24.07 -7.84
C GLU A 50 19.27 24.35 -6.32
N GLY A 51 19.84 23.44 -5.52
CA GLY A 51 19.76 23.50 -4.06
C GLY A 51 18.38 23.16 -3.50
N ALA A 52 17.50 22.51 -4.27
CA ALA A 52 16.16 22.14 -3.82
C ALA A 52 16.19 21.09 -2.70
N ILE A 53 15.18 21.13 -1.83
CA ILE A 53 14.86 20.04 -0.90
C ILE A 53 13.84 19.13 -1.58
N LEU A 54 14.15 17.84 -1.66
CA LEU A 54 13.20 16.84 -2.14
C LEU A 54 12.14 16.59 -1.06
N VAL A 55 10.88 16.84 -1.39
CA VAL A 55 9.74 16.52 -0.51
C VAL A 55 9.21 15.16 -0.87
N VAL A 56 9.25 14.24 0.10
CA VAL A 56 8.69 12.89 -0.03
C VAL A 56 7.46 12.80 0.87
N SER A 57 6.28 12.93 0.25
CA SER A 57 5.00 12.82 0.96
C SER A 57 4.47 11.40 0.83
N LEU A 58 4.31 10.70 1.96
CA LEU A 58 3.61 9.41 1.99
C LEU A 58 2.13 9.67 2.26
N GLU A 59 1.29 9.41 1.28
CA GLU A 59 -0.14 9.69 1.28
C GLU A 59 -0.95 8.40 1.13
N GLY A 60 -2.00 8.24 1.93
CA GLY A 60 -2.86 7.07 1.89
C GLY A 60 -2.14 5.78 2.27
N SER A 61 -2.29 4.74 1.46
CA SER A 61 -1.64 3.45 1.68
C SER A 61 -0.36 3.33 0.84
N VAL A 62 0.73 2.87 1.45
CA VAL A 62 1.93 2.49 0.70
C VAL A 62 1.70 1.10 0.11
N VAL A 63 1.89 0.98 -1.20
CA VAL A 63 1.60 -0.21 -2.01
C VAL A 63 2.76 -0.53 -2.95
N GLU A 64 2.85 -1.79 -3.38
CA GLU A 64 3.86 -2.24 -4.36
C GLU A 64 3.49 -1.84 -5.79
N SER A 65 2.20 -1.97 -6.16
CA SER A 65 1.68 -1.75 -7.50
C SER A 65 0.67 -0.60 -7.54
N GLY A 66 1.11 0.58 -7.18
CA GLY A 66 0.34 1.81 -7.38
C GLY A 66 0.35 2.29 -8.84
N ALA A 67 -0.36 3.39 -9.13
CA ALA A 67 -0.05 4.11 -10.37
C ALA A 67 1.27 4.84 -10.17
N SER A 68 2.28 4.42 -10.93
CA SER A 68 3.58 5.07 -10.95
C SER A 68 3.44 6.60 -11.03
N ALA A 69 4.26 7.30 -10.26
CA ALA A 69 4.34 8.77 -10.26
C ALA A 69 4.56 9.34 -11.68
N ALA A 70 5.22 8.58 -12.55
CA ALA A 70 5.44 8.94 -13.94
C ALA A 70 4.16 8.90 -14.80
N LYS A 71 3.10 8.16 -14.39
CA LYS A 71 1.81 8.14 -15.08
C LYS A 71 0.86 9.14 -14.42
N ARG A 72 0.88 10.38 -14.92
CA ARG A 72 0.00 11.47 -14.49
C ARG A 72 -1.47 11.06 -14.45
N VAL A 73 -2.18 11.64 -13.51
CA VAL A 73 -3.60 11.53 -13.18
C VAL A 73 -4.47 11.14 -14.38
N SER A 74 -5.00 9.92 -14.35
CA SER A 74 -6.05 9.51 -15.26
C SER A 74 -7.38 10.16 -14.80
N LEU A 75 -8.10 10.78 -15.74
CA LEU A 75 -9.42 11.39 -15.50
C LEU A 75 -10.40 10.38 -14.85
N THR A 76 -10.24 9.10 -15.16
CA THR A 76 -10.97 7.98 -14.55
C THR A 76 -10.74 7.83 -13.04
N ARG A 77 -9.54 8.16 -12.53
CA ARG A 77 -9.24 8.14 -11.08
C ARG A 77 -9.87 9.31 -10.35
N LEU A 78 -9.84 10.50 -10.96
CA LEU A 78 -10.50 11.69 -10.39
C LEU A 78 -12.00 11.47 -10.23
N MET A 79 -12.64 10.70 -11.13
CA MET A 79 -14.06 10.37 -11.07
C MET A 79 -14.39 9.17 -10.17
N ALA A 80 -13.43 8.30 -9.87
CA ALA A 80 -13.64 7.06 -9.12
C ALA A 80 -13.51 7.21 -7.60
N GLY A 81 -13.10 8.37 -7.08
CA GLY A 81 -12.93 8.61 -5.64
C GLY A 81 -11.96 7.61 -4.97
N THR A 82 -10.96 7.12 -5.71
CA THR A 82 -9.99 6.16 -5.18
C THR A 82 -9.12 6.81 -4.12
N THR A 83 -8.93 6.11 -3.00
CA THR A 83 -8.02 6.46 -1.91
C THR A 83 -6.63 6.73 -2.48
N GLU A 84 -6.00 7.81 -2.04
CA GLU A 84 -4.61 8.12 -2.41
C GLU A 84 -3.70 6.95 -2.05
N GLN A 85 -2.77 6.65 -2.94
CA GLN A 85 -1.80 5.57 -2.78
C GLN A 85 -0.40 6.09 -3.10
N THR A 86 0.56 5.66 -2.29
CA THR A 86 1.98 5.90 -2.50
C THR A 86 2.65 4.61 -2.95
N GLN A 87 3.28 4.61 -4.13
CA GLN A 87 4.02 3.44 -4.59
C GLN A 87 5.39 3.37 -3.91
N LEU A 88 5.66 2.26 -3.22
CA LEU A 88 6.90 2.05 -2.47
C LEU A 88 8.15 2.23 -3.35
N ARG A 89 8.14 1.64 -4.52
CA ARG A 89 9.28 1.71 -5.45
C ARG A 89 9.62 3.13 -5.89
N ASP A 90 8.60 3.95 -6.17
CA ASP A 90 8.81 5.35 -6.55
C ASP A 90 9.46 6.16 -5.41
N VAL A 91 9.06 5.90 -4.17
CA VAL A 91 9.65 6.54 -2.99
C VAL A 91 11.14 6.18 -2.86
N ILE A 92 11.45 4.88 -2.93
CA ILE A 92 12.83 4.39 -2.82
C ILE A 92 13.68 4.93 -3.99
N ASP A 93 13.17 4.88 -5.22
CA ASP A 93 13.89 5.37 -6.41
C ASP A 93 14.16 6.87 -6.31
N ALA A 94 13.18 7.67 -5.86
CA ALA A 94 13.36 9.11 -5.65
C ALA A 94 14.46 9.41 -4.62
N ILE A 95 14.47 8.70 -3.49
CA ILE A 95 15.49 8.87 -2.44
C ILE A 95 16.88 8.46 -2.96
N ASP A 96 16.99 7.30 -3.63
CA ASP A 96 18.27 6.78 -4.12
C ASP A 96 18.84 7.62 -5.27
N ARG A 97 17.99 8.17 -6.15
CA ARG A 97 18.42 9.11 -7.21
C ARG A 97 18.82 10.45 -6.61
N ALA A 98 18.04 10.98 -5.66
CA ALA A 98 18.38 12.21 -4.94
C ALA A 98 19.72 12.09 -4.18
N ALA A 99 20.08 10.90 -3.69
CA ALA A 99 21.37 10.65 -3.07
C ALA A 99 22.56 10.91 -4.02
N LYS A 100 22.36 10.85 -5.32
CA LYS A 100 23.39 11.05 -6.36
C LYS A 100 23.28 12.42 -7.05
N ASP A 101 22.13 13.10 -6.92
CA ASP A 101 21.86 14.37 -7.58
C ASP A 101 22.39 15.55 -6.75
N LYS A 102 23.32 16.32 -7.32
CA LYS A 102 23.93 17.48 -6.68
C LYS A 102 22.96 18.67 -6.53
N ARG A 103 21.88 18.70 -7.31
CA ARG A 103 20.85 19.75 -7.23
C ARG A 103 20.00 19.61 -5.98
N ILE A 104 19.95 18.43 -5.36
CA ILE A 104 19.19 18.19 -4.13
C ILE A 104 20.07 18.44 -2.90
N SER A 105 19.68 19.41 -2.07
CA SER A 105 20.43 19.83 -0.88
C SER A 105 20.03 19.08 0.40
N GLY A 106 18.82 18.54 0.46
CA GLY A 106 18.24 17.83 1.60
C GLY A 106 16.95 17.13 1.26
N LEU A 107 16.42 16.41 2.24
CA LEU A 107 15.15 15.69 2.14
C LEU A 107 14.19 16.18 3.23
N LEU A 108 12.91 16.35 2.87
CA LEU A 108 11.80 16.58 3.80
C LEU A 108 10.79 15.45 3.63
N MET A 109 10.65 14.59 4.65
CA MET A 109 9.62 13.58 4.69
C MET A 109 8.34 14.15 5.31
N ARG A 110 7.19 13.92 4.66
CA ARG A 110 5.86 14.24 5.16
C ARG A 110 5.07 12.96 5.37
N LEU A 111 4.60 12.74 6.59
CA LEU A 111 3.96 11.49 7.01
C LEU A 111 2.54 11.71 7.55
N ASP A 112 2.07 12.96 7.60
CA ASP A 112 0.78 13.29 8.23
C ASP A 112 -0.40 12.57 7.55
N ASP A 113 -0.34 12.39 6.23
CA ASP A 113 -1.41 11.78 5.42
C ASP A 113 -1.21 10.26 5.20
N LEU A 114 -0.19 9.67 5.82
CA LEU A 114 0.07 8.22 5.77
C LEU A 114 -0.98 7.45 6.57
N GLN A 115 -1.81 6.66 5.89
CA GLN A 115 -2.87 5.86 6.49
C GLN A 115 -2.41 4.43 6.79
N SER A 116 -1.69 3.81 5.87
CA SER A 116 -1.24 2.43 6.00
C SER A 116 0.10 2.19 5.32
N ILE A 117 0.97 1.45 6.01
CA ILE A 117 2.24 0.97 5.51
C ILE A 117 2.58 -0.35 6.19
N GLY A 118 3.13 -1.30 5.47
CA GLY A 118 3.57 -2.56 6.04
C GLY A 118 4.97 -2.47 6.68
N MET A 119 5.36 -3.52 7.40
CA MET A 119 6.59 -3.50 8.18
C MET A 119 7.84 -3.61 7.31
N ALA A 120 7.83 -4.47 6.29
CA ALA A 120 8.94 -4.57 5.35
C ALA A 120 9.08 -3.28 4.52
N SER A 121 7.97 -2.67 4.14
CA SER A 121 7.96 -1.37 3.45
C SER A 121 8.58 -0.26 4.31
N ILE A 122 8.31 -0.23 5.63
CA ILE A 122 8.97 0.70 6.58
C ILE A 122 10.48 0.47 6.57
N HIS A 123 10.90 -0.79 6.67
CA HIS A 123 12.32 -1.15 6.69
C HIS A 123 13.02 -0.76 5.38
N GLU A 124 12.43 -1.05 4.23
CA GLU A 124 12.99 -0.69 2.92
C GLU A 124 13.14 0.83 2.75
N ILE A 125 12.15 1.63 3.18
CA ILE A 125 12.24 3.10 3.18
C ILE A 125 13.33 3.54 4.15
N GLY A 126 13.40 2.97 5.36
CA GLY A 126 14.44 3.27 6.35
C GLY A 126 15.83 3.04 5.78
N LEU A 127 16.06 1.91 5.11
CA LEU A 127 17.33 1.62 4.45
C LEU A 127 17.67 2.63 3.33
N ALA A 128 16.67 3.07 2.55
CA ALA A 128 16.89 4.11 1.54
C ALA A 128 17.26 5.45 2.19
N MET A 129 16.59 5.82 3.29
CA MET A 129 16.93 7.02 4.09
C MET A 129 18.34 6.93 4.65
N ASP A 130 18.76 5.76 5.14
CA ASP A 130 20.11 5.56 5.68
C ASP A 130 21.18 5.68 4.58
N ARG A 131 20.93 5.13 3.38
CA ARG A 131 21.80 5.35 2.21
C ARG A 131 21.89 6.83 1.84
N TYR A 132 20.78 7.56 1.88
CA TYR A 132 20.79 9.01 1.63
C TYR A 132 21.61 9.76 2.67
N LYS A 133 21.44 9.48 3.97
CA LYS A 133 22.23 10.10 5.07
C LYS A 133 23.74 9.82 4.94
N ALA A 134 24.10 8.65 4.43
CA ALA A 134 25.51 8.29 4.19
C ALA A 134 26.22 9.24 3.20
N THR A 135 25.47 10.01 2.39
CA THR A 135 26.03 11.08 1.53
C THR A 135 26.41 12.35 2.30
N GLY A 136 26.18 12.43 3.62
CA GLY A 136 26.38 13.59 4.46
C GLY A 136 25.22 14.61 4.42
N ARG A 137 24.17 14.37 3.63
CA ARG A 137 22.99 15.25 3.53
C ARG A 137 21.94 14.87 4.58
N ARG A 138 21.16 15.85 4.99
CA ARG A 138 20.19 15.67 6.09
C ARG A 138 18.80 15.33 5.57
N ILE A 139 18.11 14.53 6.35
CA ILE A 139 16.67 14.24 6.20
C ILE A 139 15.97 14.88 7.38
N THR A 140 15.00 15.72 7.11
CA THR A 140 14.14 16.35 8.13
C THR A 140 12.75 15.75 8.06
N VAL A 141 12.17 15.42 9.21
CA VAL A 141 10.76 15.03 9.36
C VAL A 141 10.10 15.96 10.35
N TRP A 142 8.90 16.39 10.05
CA TRP A 142 8.04 17.13 10.98
C TRP A 142 6.63 16.58 10.89
N SER A 143 5.95 16.45 12.04
CA SER A 143 4.53 16.09 12.09
C SER A 143 3.83 16.75 13.28
N GLY A 144 2.51 16.90 13.16
CA GLY A 144 1.61 17.26 14.25
C GLY A 144 1.46 16.14 15.29
N GLY A 145 1.79 14.90 14.94
CA GLY A 145 1.80 13.72 15.80
C GLY A 145 2.19 12.49 15.01
N PHE A 146 2.85 11.55 15.65
CA PHE A 146 3.29 10.31 15.02
C PHE A 146 2.55 9.10 15.60
N SER A 147 1.86 8.34 14.75
CA SER A 147 1.51 6.96 15.04
C SER A 147 2.78 6.10 15.03
N GLN A 148 2.70 4.87 15.58
CA GLN A 148 3.83 3.95 15.61
C GLN A 148 4.46 3.71 14.23
N ARG A 149 3.64 3.54 13.19
CA ARG A 149 4.13 3.29 11.82
C ARG A 149 4.79 4.52 11.22
N GLN A 150 4.20 5.70 11.40
CA GLN A 150 4.80 6.97 10.99
C GLN A 150 6.13 7.20 11.71
N TYR A 151 6.16 6.94 13.01
CA TYR A 151 7.38 7.13 13.80
C TYR A 151 8.48 6.13 13.42
N ALA A 152 8.13 4.89 13.11
CA ALA A 152 9.12 3.91 12.66
C ALA A 152 9.84 4.35 11.37
N VAL A 153 9.15 5.03 10.44
CA VAL A 153 9.79 5.69 9.29
C VAL A 153 10.56 6.93 9.75
N ALA A 154 9.95 7.81 10.55
CA ALA A 154 10.53 9.08 10.97
C ALA A 154 11.84 8.90 11.76
N ALA A 155 11.96 7.83 12.53
CA ALA A 155 13.14 7.53 13.34
C ALA A 155 14.45 7.49 12.54
N HIS A 156 14.37 7.11 11.25
CA HIS A 156 15.54 7.09 10.35
C HIS A 156 15.98 8.48 9.85
N ALA A 157 15.24 9.55 10.16
CA ALA A 157 15.64 10.90 9.77
C ALA A 157 16.84 11.43 10.58
N SER A 158 17.51 12.45 10.03
CA SER A 158 18.59 13.18 10.74
C SER A 158 18.01 14.12 11.79
N ASP A 159 16.81 14.65 11.53
CA ASP A 159 16.10 15.59 12.39
C ASP A 159 14.62 15.17 12.45
N VAL A 160 14.13 14.83 13.61
CA VAL A 160 12.72 14.52 13.89
C VAL A 160 12.14 15.62 14.75
N TYR A 161 11.26 16.43 14.20
CA TYR A 161 10.56 17.49 14.92
C TYR A 161 9.10 17.16 15.13
N LEU A 162 8.60 17.47 16.30
CA LEU A 162 7.22 17.27 16.70
C LEU A 162 6.58 18.61 17.03
N HIS A 163 5.31 18.79 16.65
CA HIS A 163 4.56 19.96 17.11
C HIS A 163 4.48 20.00 18.63
N PRO A 164 4.55 21.21 19.30
CA PRO A 164 4.48 21.31 20.77
C PRO A 164 3.22 20.71 21.41
N MET A 165 2.14 20.53 20.67
CA MET A 165 0.91 19.85 21.10
C MET A 165 0.81 18.41 20.55
N GLY A 166 1.89 17.88 19.98
CA GLY A 166 1.90 16.58 19.34
C GLY A 166 2.23 15.43 20.29
N GLN A 167 2.29 14.24 19.73
CA GLN A 167 2.64 13.02 20.46
C GLN A 167 3.40 12.04 19.58
N VAL A 168 4.18 11.17 20.19
CA VAL A 168 4.68 9.94 19.58
C VAL A 168 3.98 8.77 20.28
N LEU A 169 3.12 8.06 19.53
CA LEU A 169 2.33 6.97 20.10
C LEU A 169 2.92 5.62 19.70
N LEU A 170 3.63 4.98 20.64
CA LEU A 170 4.17 3.62 20.53
C LEU A 170 3.29 2.69 21.36
N THR A 171 2.72 1.65 20.75
CA THR A 171 1.73 0.77 21.39
C THR A 171 2.11 -0.71 21.34
N GLY A 172 3.13 -1.06 20.57
CA GLY A 172 3.43 -2.45 20.27
C GLY A 172 2.53 -3.04 19.17
N ILE A 173 2.61 -4.37 19.00
CA ILE A 173 1.78 -5.12 18.06
C ILE A 173 0.79 -5.94 18.88
N GLY A 174 -0.49 -5.81 18.55
CA GLY A 174 -1.55 -6.58 19.16
C GLY A 174 -2.66 -6.87 18.16
N SER A 175 -3.38 -7.98 18.36
CA SER A 175 -4.55 -8.31 17.57
C SER A 175 -5.72 -8.69 18.47
N SER A 176 -6.91 -8.32 18.03
CA SER A 176 -8.16 -8.78 18.62
C SER A 176 -9.04 -9.32 17.50
N ARG A 177 -9.54 -10.54 17.69
CA ARG A 177 -10.35 -11.23 16.70
C ARG A 177 -11.68 -11.63 17.31
N LEU A 178 -12.77 -11.44 16.56
CA LEU A 178 -14.09 -11.91 16.98
C LEU A 178 -14.25 -13.38 16.65
N TYR A 179 -14.88 -14.12 17.58
CA TYR A 179 -15.20 -15.55 17.44
C TYR A 179 -16.72 -15.70 17.42
N TRP A 180 -17.25 -16.18 16.31
CA TRP A 180 -18.67 -16.26 16.03
C TRP A 180 -19.28 -17.65 16.29
N GLY A 181 -18.46 -18.65 16.65
CA GLY A 181 -18.88 -20.05 16.76
C GLY A 181 -20.13 -20.23 17.63
N GLU A 182 -20.18 -19.65 18.83
CA GLU A 182 -21.34 -19.76 19.72
C GLU A 182 -22.59 -19.02 19.20
N LEU A 183 -22.39 -17.87 18.53
CA LEU A 183 -23.48 -17.14 17.88
C LEU A 183 -24.08 -17.95 16.72
N LEU A 184 -23.25 -18.51 15.87
CA LEU A 184 -23.68 -19.35 14.75
C LEU A 184 -24.42 -20.59 15.25
N LYS A 185 -23.90 -21.25 16.27
CA LYS A 185 -24.56 -22.38 16.93
C LYS A 185 -25.94 -21.99 17.50
N LYS A 186 -26.04 -20.85 18.20
CA LYS A 186 -27.32 -20.32 18.69
C LYS A 186 -28.28 -19.99 17.54
N ALA A 187 -27.77 -19.47 16.43
CA ALA A 187 -28.56 -19.22 15.23
C ALA A 187 -29.02 -20.50 14.51
N GLY A 188 -28.44 -21.66 14.85
CA GLY A 188 -28.73 -22.93 14.20
C GLY A 188 -27.91 -23.16 12.92
N VAL A 189 -26.79 -22.46 12.80
CA VAL A 189 -25.84 -22.63 11.69
C VAL A 189 -24.75 -23.60 12.12
N THR A 190 -24.56 -24.68 11.37
CA THR A 190 -23.43 -25.61 11.53
C THR A 190 -22.36 -25.26 10.50
N VAL A 191 -21.13 -25.00 10.94
CA VAL A 191 -20.01 -24.72 10.04
C VAL A 191 -19.11 -25.95 9.99
N HIS A 192 -19.07 -26.61 8.84
CA HIS A 192 -18.18 -27.73 8.56
C HIS A 192 -16.84 -27.17 8.08
N VAL A 193 -15.74 -27.61 8.71
CA VAL A 193 -14.37 -27.13 8.40
C VAL A 193 -13.52 -28.29 7.93
N PHE A 194 -13.02 -28.16 6.73
CA PHE A 194 -12.03 -29.07 6.13
C PHE A 194 -10.71 -28.34 6.08
N LYS A 195 -9.67 -28.82 6.74
CA LYS A 195 -8.36 -28.15 6.74
C LYS A 195 -7.21 -29.14 6.71
N ALA A 196 -6.16 -28.77 6.01
CA ALA A 196 -4.85 -29.39 6.07
C ALA A 196 -3.82 -28.36 6.52
N GLY A 197 -3.07 -28.67 7.57
CA GLY A 197 -2.12 -27.78 8.25
C GLY A 197 -2.59 -27.42 9.67
N ALA A 198 -1.77 -27.76 10.67
CA ALA A 198 -2.10 -27.54 12.08
C ALA A 198 -2.30 -26.05 12.43
N TYR A 199 -1.49 -25.18 11.81
CA TYR A 199 -1.52 -23.73 12.02
C TYR A 199 -2.44 -22.98 11.06
N LYS A 200 -3.30 -23.68 10.28
CA LYS A 200 -4.32 -23.04 9.44
C LYS A 200 -5.54 -22.71 10.30
N THR A 201 -5.45 -21.62 11.05
CA THR A 201 -6.39 -21.26 12.15
C THR A 201 -7.46 -20.27 11.73
N PHE A 202 -7.48 -19.79 10.48
CA PHE A 202 -8.49 -18.86 9.97
C PHE A 202 -9.94 -19.32 10.26
N PRO A 203 -10.33 -20.61 10.03
CA PRO A 203 -11.70 -21.06 10.28
C PRO A 203 -12.13 -21.06 11.75
N GLU A 204 -11.21 -20.95 12.70
CA GLU A 204 -11.52 -20.99 14.14
C GLU A 204 -12.50 -19.91 14.57
N ALA A 205 -12.45 -18.73 13.92
CA ALA A 205 -13.36 -17.65 14.18
C ALA A 205 -14.85 -18.03 14.02
N TYR A 206 -15.14 -19.03 13.21
CA TYR A 206 -16.52 -19.46 12.90
C TYR A 206 -16.98 -20.69 13.68
N VAL A 207 -16.06 -21.40 14.34
CA VAL A 207 -16.39 -22.67 15.04
C VAL A 207 -16.00 -22.68 16.52
N ARG A 208 -15.28 -21.65 16.98
CA ARG A 208 -14.78 -21.56 18.37
C ARG A 208 -15.28 -20.29 19.05
N SER A 209 -15.09 -20.22 20.36
CA SER A 209 -15.32 -19.04 21.22
C SER A 209 -14.03 -18.28 21.56
N GLY A 210 -12.88 -18.77 21.10
CA GLY A 210 -11.57 -18.19 21.34
C GLY A 210 -10.47 -18.89 20.53
N PRO A 211 -9.24 -18.38 20.55
CA PRO A 211 -8.12 -18.95 19.80
C PRO A 211 -7.71 -20.33 20.33
N SER A 212 -7.18 -21.17 19.45
CA SER A 212 -6.49 -22.40 19.83
C SER A 212 -5.09 -22.11 20.37
N ALA A 213 -4.45 -23.13 20.98
CA ALA A 213 -3.06 -23.03 21.41
C ALA A 213 -2.13 -22.82 20.20
N GLU A 214 -2.43 -23.45 19.08
CA GLU A 214 -1.71 -23.31 17.80
C GLU A 214 -1.84 -21.88 17.26
N SER A 215 -3.04 -21.29 17.33
CA SER A 215 -3.25 -19.88 16.91
C SER A 215 -2.43 -18.93 17.77
N LEU A 216 -2.51 -19.06 19.10
CA LEU A 216 -1.73 -18.23 20.02
C LEU A 216 -0.23 -18.38 19.80
N LYS A 217 0.26 -19.62 19.63
CA LYS A 217 1.67 -19.89 19.37
C LYS A 217 2.15 -19.23 18.07
N ALA A 218 1.34 -19.31 17.01
CA ALA A 218 1.68 -18.69 15.72
C ALA A 218 1.66 -17.16 15.82
N ASP A 219 0.64 -16.59 16.49
CA ASP A 219 0.52 -15.14 16.66
C ASP A 219 1.68 -14.60 17.49
N HIS A 220 2.05 -15.23 18.61
CA HIS A 220 3.22 -14.85 19.39
C HIS A 220 4.51 -14.93 18.57
N ALA A 221 4.72 -16.01 17.83
CA ALA A 221 5.96 -16.20 17.09
C ALA A 221 6.27 -15.05 16.12
N TRP A 222 5.26 -14.59 15.35
CA TRP A 222 5.52 -13.51 14.40
C TRP A 222 5.37 -12.12 15.02
N MET A 223 4.47 -11.91 15.98
CA MET A 223 4.26 -10.59 16.61
C MET A 223 5.43 -10.19 17.49
N ASP A 224 5.93 -11.11 18.31
CA ASP A 224 7.02 -10.84 19.24
C ASP A 224 8.32 -10.56 18.45
N ASP A 225 8.60 -11.34 17.40
CA ASP A 225 9.74 -11.12 16.53
C ASP A 225 9.64 -9.79 15.75
N ALA A 226 8.50 -9.54 15.11
CA ALA A 226 8.28 -8.30 14.40
C ALA A 226 8.37 -7.07 15.30
N TRP A 227 7.87 -7.16 16.54
CA TRP A 227 7.98 -6.07 17.51
C TRP A 227 9.42 -5.84 17.95
N ALA A 228 10.18 -6.90 18.19
CA ALA A 228 11.61 -6.79 18.46
C ALA A 228 12.36 -6.07 17.35
N GLN A 229 12.13 -6.47 16.09
CA GLN A 229 12.75 -5.84 14.91
C GLN A 229 12.41 -4.34 14.80
N ILE A 230 11.14 -3.96 15.02
CA ILE A 230 10.71 -2.55 15.00
C ILE A 230 11.41 -1.75 16.10
N GLN A 231 11.46 -2.29 17.31
CA GLN A 231 12.15 -1.63 18.43
C GLN A 231 13.63 -1.44 18.13
N ASP A 232 14.30 -2.48 17.64
CA ASP A 232 15.72 -2.43 17.31
C ASP A 232 16.00 -1.42 16.20
N SER A 233 15.15 -1.39 15.15
CA SER A 233 15.26 -0.41 14.08
C SER A 233 15.16 1.02 14.61
N ILE A 234 14.14 1.32 15.43
CA ILE A 234 13.96 2.64 16.06
C ILE A 234 15.15 2.97 16.96
N GLN A 235 15.55 2.04 17.83
CA GLN A 235 16.65 2.25 18.79
C GLN A 235 17.96 2.52 18.09
N MET A 236 18.32 1.74 17.06
CA MET A 236 19.51 1.96 16.26
C MET A 236 19.47 3.30 15.52
N ALA A 237 18.36 3.61 14.85
CA ALA A 237 18.22 4.83 14.07
C ALA A 237 18.30 6.10 14.94
N ARG A 238 17.79 6.04 16.18
CA ARG A 238 17.77 7.14 17.15
C ARG A 238 18.98 7.14 18.10
N GLY A 239 19.88 6.16 18.03
CA GLY A 239 21.00 6.02 18.96
C GLY A 239 20.55 5.76 20.41
N LEU A 240 19.42 5.09 20.60
CA LEU A 240 18.89 4.76 21.91
C LEU A 240 19.48 3.44 22.43
N LEU A 241 19.47 3.27 23.75
CA LEU A 241 19.88 2.01 24.35
C LEU A 241 18.85 0.89 24.07
N PRO A 242 19.29 -0.37 23.99
CA PRO A 242 18.38 -1.51 23.90
C PRO A 242 17.34 -1.49 25.04
N GLY A 243 16.07 -1.71 24.71
CA GLY A 243 14.95 -1.68 25.65
C GLY A 243 14.39 -0.28 25.94
N ALA A 244 14.95 0.79 25.39
CA ALA A 244 14.46 2.15 25.61
C ALA A 244 13.01 2.33 25.16
N VAL A 245 12.63 1.77 24.02
CA VAL A 245 11.25 1.86 23.49
C VAL A 245 10.26 1.14 24.42
N SER A 246 10.56 -0.08 24.86
CA SER A 246 9.75 -0.80 25.83
C SER A 246 9.67 -0.05 27.15
N GLY A 247 10.81 0.50 27.63
CA GLY A 247 10.86 1.28 28.85
C GLY A 247 9.97 2.53 28.83
N VAL A 248 9.85 3.21 27.68
CA VAL A 248 8.91 4.34 27.51
C VAL A 248 7.46 3.87 27.61
N ILE A 249 7.11 2.74 26.97
CA ILE A 249 5.75 2.20 26.98
C ILE A 249 5.35 1.79 28.40
N GLU A 250 6.19 1.03 29.08
CA GLU A 250 5.91 0.53 30.45
C GLU A 250 5.82 1.67 31.47
N SER A 251 6.67 2.69 31.31
CA SER A 251 6.70 3.84 32.19
C SER A 251 5.75 4.96 31.81
N LEU A 252 4.97 4.82 30.71
CA LEU A 252 4.16 5.90 30.16
C LEU A 252 3.20 6.54 31.17
N PRO A 253 2.49 5.82 32.05
CA PRO A 253 1.63 6.45 33.06
C PRO A 253 2.39 7.37 34.03
N LYS A 254 3.60 6.98 34.41
CA LYS A 254 4.48 7.79 35.28
C LYS A 254 5.04 9.00 34.51
N LEU A 255 5.53 8.79 33.28
CA LEU A 255 6.07 9.86 32.45
C LEU A 255 5.03 10.94 32.16
N LEU A 256 3.78 10.55 31.91
CA LEU A 256 2.64 11.47 31.72
C LEU A 256 2.36 12.28 32.99
N LYS A 257 2.34 11.63 34.15
CA LYS A 257 2.14 12.33 35.42
C LYS A 257 3.26 13.34 35.68
N ASP A 258 4.50 12.95 35.43
CA ASP A 258 5.70 13.79 35.66
C ASP A 258 5.77 14.97 34.67
N SER A 259 5.16 14.86 33.49
CA SER A 259 5.07 15.92 32.48
C SER A 259 3.79 16.77 32.54
N GLY A 260 2.94 16.54 33.55
CA GLY A 260 1.64 17.23 33.64
C GLY A 260 0.66 16.87 32.55
N GLY A 261 0.79 15.68 31.92
CA GLY A 261 -0.04 15.20 30.83
C GLY A 261 0.47 15.58 29.43
N ASP A 262 1.64 16.16 29.32
CA ASP A 262 2.22 16.60 28.06
C ASP A 262 3.00 15.45 27.38
N LEU A 263 2.40 14.87 26.32
CA LEU A 263 3.00 13.81 25.53
C LEU A 263 4.17 14.28 24.64
N SER A 264 4.18 15.55 24.25
CA SER A 264 5.30 16.09 23.46
C SER A 264 6.56 16.22 24.31
N ALA A 265 6.40 16.64 25.58
CA ALA A 265 7.50 16.67 26.55
C ALA A 265 8.02 15.25 26.88
N VAL A 266 7.13 14.25 26.95
CA VAL A 266 7.55 12.83 27.09
C VAL A 266 8.39 12.40 25.91
N ALA A 267 7.95 12.65 24.67
CA ALA A 267 8.70 12.29 23.48
C ALA A 267 10.09 12.93 23.39
N LEU A 268 10.17 14.22 23.75
CA LEU A 268 11.45 14.96 23.81
C LEU A 268 12.38 14.40 24.88
N LYS A 269 11.88 14.18 26.09
CA LYS A 269 12.66 13.65 27.21
C LYS A 269 13.16 12.22 26.97
N ALA A 270 12.38 11.43 26.21
CA ALA A 270 12.76 10.07 25.83
C ALA A 270 13.69 10.02 24.61
N ASN A 271 14.15 11.17 24.08
CA ASN A 271 14.96 11.30 22.87
C ASN A 271 14.31 10.66 21.62
N LEU A 272 12.99 10.54 21.61
CA LEU A 272 12.26 10.09 20.44
C LEU A 272 12.22 11.19 19.35
N VAL A 273 12.31 12.46 19.75
CA VAL A 273 12.36 13.61 18.82
C VAL A 273 13.51 14.54 19.19
N ASP A 274 14.00 15.30 18.21
CA ASP A 274 15.16 16.21 18.37
C ASP A 274 14.72 17.61 18.84
N GLY A 275 13.43 17.90 18.78
CA GLY A 275 12.88 19.18 19.26
C GLY A 275 11.39 19.32 19.01
N LEU A 276 10.82 20.26 19.74
CA LEU A 276 9.45 20.69 19.55
C LEU A 276 9.45 21.97 18.71
N LYS A 277 8.79 21.92 17.54
CA LYS A 277 8.76 23.01 16.57
C LYS A 277 7.40 23.11 15.89
N THR A 278 6.98 24.33 15.62
CA THR A 278 5.86 24.60 14.73
C THR A 278 6.30 24.44 13.26
N ARG A 279 5.33 24.35 12.33
CA ARG A 279 5.63 24.17 10.90
C ARG A 279 6.44 25.32 10.32
N ASP A 280 6.16 26.55 10.73
CA ASP A 280 6.89 27.75 10.30
C ASP A 280 8.33 27.75 10.80
N GLU A 281 8.58 27.31 12.04
CA GLU A 281 9.94 27.16 12.59
C GLU A 281 10.76 26.14 11.81
N VAL A 282 10.14 25.04 11.38
CA VAL A 282 10.83 24.04 10.52
C VAL A 282 11.08 24.60 9.13
N ASN A 283 10.12 25.32 8.54
CA ASN A 283 10.32 25.98 7.24
C ASN A 283 11.47 27.00 7.31
N ASN A 284 11.57 27.79 8.39
CA ASN A 284 12.67 28.72 8.60
C ASN A 284 14.01 27.99 8.72
N LEU A 285 14.06 26.89 9.46
CA LEU A 285 15.26 26.05 9.58
C LEU A 285 15.71 25.50 8.21
N LEU A 286 14.79 25.03 7.39
CA LEU A 286 15.09 24.53 6.06
C LEU A 286 15.58 25.65 5.13
N LEU A 287 14.95 26.83 5.22
CA LEU A 287 15.36 28.01 4.49
C LEU A 287 16.78 28.49 4.86
N GLU A 288 17.09 28.53 6.16
CA GLU A 288 18.43 28.89 6.67
C GLU A 288 19.50 27.91 6.14
N ARG A 289 19.21 26.61 6.10
CA ARG A 289 20.11 25.59 5.54
C ARG A 289 20.39 25.77 4.05
N GLN A 290 19.45 26.39 3.32
CA GLN A 290 19.61 26.75 1.92
C GLN A 290 20.29 28.12 1.71
N GLY A 291 20.63 28.84 2.78
CA GLY A 291 21.18 30.20 2.71
C GLY A 291 20.14 31.25 2.25
N GLY A 292 18.86 30.96 2.39
CA GLY A 292 17.77 31.86 2.02
C GLY A 292 17.55 32.98 3.02
N LYS A 293 16.81 34.02 2.63
CA LYS A 293 16.50 35.18 3.48
C LYS A 293 15.23 34.95 4.26
N LYS A 294 15.18 35.46 5.50
CA LYS A 294 13.98 35.38 6.34
C LYS A 294 12.76 35.99 5.62
N GLY A 295 11.69 35.22 5.52
CA GLY A 295 10.45 35.58 4.82
C GLY A 295 10.30 34.95 3.45
N ASP A 296 11.36 34.35 2.89
CA ASP A 296 11.24 33.51 1.69
C ASP A 296 10.66 32.14 2.06
N LEU A 297 10.33 31.35 1.06
CA LEU A 297 9.98 29.93 1.22
C LEU A 297 11.17 29.05 0.81
N PRO A 298 11.36 27.90 1.47
CA PRO A 298 12.36 26.93 1.02
C PRO A 298 12.09 26.50 -0.42
N LYS A 299 13.16 26.39 -1.22
CA LYS A 299 13.06 25.78 -2.56
C LYS A 299 12.83 24.29 -2.39
N THR A 300 11.73 23.80 -2.90
CA THR A 300 11.34 22.39 -2.78
C THR A 300 10.93 21.83 -4.14
N ILE A 301 11.03 20.52 -4.29
CA ILE A 301 10.44 19.77 -5.39
C ILE A 301 9.76 18.52 -4.82
N ASP A 302 8.52 18.23 -5.23
CA ASP A 302 7.85 16.99 -4.88
C ASP A 302 8.55 15.80 -5.54
N TYR A 303 8.58 14.65 -4.86
CA TYR A 303 9.29 13.47 -5.37
C TYR A 303 8.71 12.94 -6.68
N ARG A 304 7.41 13.11 -6.92
CA ARG A 304 6.75 12.71 -8.17
C ARG A 304 7.17 13.61 -9.33
N ASP A 305 7.25 14.92 -9.08
CA ASP A 305 7.73 15.89 -10.06
C ASP A 305 9.23 15.70 -10.31
N TYR A 306 9.98 15.37 -9.26
CA TYR A 306 11.41 15.04 -9.37
C TYR A 306 11.63 13.82 -10.28
N LEU A 307 10.90 12.72 -10.05
CA LEU A 307 10.98 11.54 -10.92
C LEU A 307 10.55 11.83 -12.36
N ALA A 308 9.51 12.66 -12.55
CA ALA A 308 9.05 13.08 -13.86
C ALA A 308 10.05 13.98 -14.60
N ALA A 309 10.87 14.74 -13.86
CA ALA A 309 11.94 15.59 -14.42
C ALA A 309 13.19 14.79 -14.83
N LEU A 310 13.34 13.57 -14.31
CA LEU A 310 14.46 12.70 -14.70
C LEU A 310 14.10 11.98 -15.99
N THR A 311 14.92 12.21 -17.03
CA THR A 311 14.76 11.53 -18.30
C THR A 311 14.95 10.03 -18.10
N GLU A 312 13.93 9.23 -18.40
CA GLU A 312 14.12 7.79 -18.50
C GLU A 312 15.08 7.52 -19.67
N THR A 313 16.22 6.92 -19.37
CA THR A 313 17.06 6.34 -20.41
C THR A 313 16.39 5.07 -20.91
N ASP A 314 15.93 5.07 -22.15
CA ASP A 314 15.49 3.85 -22.83
C ASP A 314 16.57 2.79 -22.64
N THR A 315 16.23 1.73 -21.92
CA THR A 315 17.14 0.60 -21.73
C THR A 315 17.22 -0.17 -23.04
N VAL A 316 18.26 0.12 -23.81
CA VAL A 316 18.60 -0.68 -25.00
C VAL A 316 19.38 -1.91 -24.53
N GLY A 317 18.84 -3.10 -24.75
CA GLY A 317 19.54 -4.34 -24.43
C GLY A 317 18.76 -5.26 -23.48
N LYS A 318 19.48 -6.17 -22.83
CA LYS A 318 18.88 -7.11 -21.87
C LYS A 318 18.52 -6.42 -20.56
N TYR A 319 17.39 -6.82 -19.99
CA TYR A 319 16.88 -6.27 -18.73
C TYR A 319 16.37 -7.38 -17.78
N VAL A 320 16.18 -7.04 -16.53
CA VAL A 320 15.50 -7.86 -15.52
C VAL A 320 14.07 -7.37 -15.41
N ALA A 321 13.10 -8.23 -15.73
CA ALA A 321 11.69 -7.91 -15.58
C ALA A 321 11.27 -8.02 -14.11
N VAL A 322 10.49 -7.05 -13.64
CA VAL A 322 9.84 -7.10 -12.32
C VAL A 322 8.35 -7.20 -12.53
N VAL A 323 7.75 -8.28 -12.03
CA VAL A 323 6.30 -8.50 -12.01
C VAL A 323 5.84 -8.46 -10.56
N THR A 324 4.79 -7.71 -10.27
CA THR A 324 4.28 -7.52 -8.91
C THR A 324 3.00 -8.32 -8.70
N LEU A 325 2.97 -9.16 -7.67
CA LEU A 325 1.82 -9.90 -7.19
C LEU A 325 1.39 -9.29 -5.86
N GLU A 326 0.35 -8.43 -5.87
CA GLU A 326 -0.12 -7.72 -4.70
C GLU A 326 -1.61 -7.96 -4.43
N GLY A 327 -1.94 -8.27 -3.17
CA GLY A 327 -3.29 -8.52 -2.72
C GLY A 327 -3.71 -10.00 -2.78
N GLU A 328 -5.00 -10.26 -2.59
CA GLU A 328 -5.56 -11.62 -2.57
C GLU A 328 -5.53 -12.27 -3.96
N ILE A 329 -5.07 -13.53 -4.01
CA ILE A 329 -5.01 -14.32 -5.25
C ILE A 329 -6.38 -14.91 -5.53
N ARG A 330 -6.93 -14.65 -6.73
CA ARG A 330 -8.28 -15.05 -7.16
C ARG A 330 -8.26 -15.71 -8.53
N ASP A 331 -9.30 -16.51 -8.78
CA ASP A 331 -9.50 -17.07 -10.11
C ASP A 331 -9.97 -15.97 -11.08
N GLY A 332 -9.42 -15.94 -12.28
CA GLY A 332 -9.85 -15.04 -13.36
C GLY A 332 -8.95 -13.83 -13.57
N GLU A 333 -9.54 -12.70 -13.94
CA GLU A 333 -8.81 -11.45 -14.21
C GLU A 333 -8.59 -10.65 -12.94
N SER A 334 -7.51 -9.84 -12.93
CA SER A 334 -7.23 -8.93 -11.81
C SER A 334 -8.32 -7.87 -11.70
N GLY A 335 -8.72 -7.60 -10.45
CA GLY A 335 -9.71 -6.58 -10.09
C GLY A 335 -9.12 -5.46 -9.25
N VAL A 336 -9.99 -4.62 -8.68
CA VAL A 336 -9.59 -3.47 -7.86
C VAL A 336 -8.88 -3.90 -6.55
N SER A 337 -9.17 -5.10 -6.05
CA SER A 337 -8.74 -5.56 -4.72
C SER A 337 -8.01 -6.90 -4.72
N GLY A 338 -7.40 -7.31 -5.83
CA GLY A 338 -6.69 -8.59 -5.86
C GLY A 338 -6.14 -8.94 -7.23
N VAL A 339 -5.36 -10.00 -7.25
CA VAL A 339 -4.63 -10.50 -8.40
C VAL A 339 -5.36 -11.70 -8.99
N GLY A 340 -5.74 -11.61 -10.26
CA GLY A 340 -6.28 -12.73 -11.04
C GLY A 340 -5.17 -13.59 -11.64
N ASP A 341 -5.34 -14.91 -11.58
CA ASP A 341 -4.38 -15.86 -12.15
C ASP A 341 -4.19 -15.68 -13.65
N ARG A 342 -5.25 -15.35 -14.41
CA ARG A 342 -5.16 -15.14 -15.85
C ARG A 342 -4.33 -13.92 -16.21
N THR A 343 -4.54 -12.81 -15.52
CA THR A 343 -3.76 -11.59 -15.73
C THR A 343 -2.30 -11.86 -15.40
N MET A 344 -2.02 -12.44 -14.23
CA MET A 344 -0.66 -12.74 -13.80
C MET A 344 0.05 -13.73 -14.73
N ALA A 345 -0.65 -14.79 -15.14
CA ALA A 345 -0.11 -15.76 -16.10
C ALA A 345 0.23 -15.10 -17.47
N SER A 346 -0.59 -14.13 -17.89
CA SER A 346 -0.34 -13.36 -19.13
C SER A 346 0.93 -12.49 -18.99
N ASP A 347 1.08 -11.78 -17.86
CA ASP A 347 2.24 -10.92 -17.62
C ASP A 347 3.53 -11.74 -17.55
N ILE A 348 3.52 -12.86 -16.80
CA ILE A 348 4.65 -13.77 -16.70
C ILE A 348 5.01 -14.38 -18.06
N ARG A 349 4.00 -14.76 -18.86
CA ARG A 349 4.19 -15.28 -20.21
C ARG A 349 4.84 -14.27 -21.14
N THR A 350 4.45 -12.98 -21.03
CA THR A 350 5.08 -11.90 -21.79
C THR A 350 6.55 -11.80 -21.49
N VAL A 351 6.96 -11.85 -20.22
CA VAL A 351 8.37 -11.89 -19.82
C VAL A 351 9.09 -13.13 -20.35
N ARG A 352 8.44 -14.30 -20.31
CA ARG A 352 9.01 -15.54 -20.84
C ARG A 352 9.32 -15.47 -22.33
N GLN A 353 8.44 -14.83 -23.10
CA GLN A 353 8.54 -14.71 -24.56
C GLN A 353 9.45 -13.58 -25.03
N ASP A 354 9.74 -12.58 -24.20
CA ASP A 354 10.60 -11.46 -24.57
C ASP A 354 12.09 -11.88 -24.59
N PRO A 355 12.79 -11.86 -25.74
CA PRO A 355 14.20 -12.24 -25.83
C PRO A 355 15.12 -11.30 -25.04
N ASN A 356 14.70 -10.07 -24.74
CA ASN A 356 15.48 -9.09 -23.99
C ASN A 356 15.34 -9.27 -22.47
N ALA A 357 14.30 -9.93 -21.99
CA ALA A 357 14.15 -10.25 -20.58
C ALA A 357 15.16 -11.34 -20.18
N ALA A 358 16.20 -10.98 -19.45
CA ALA A 358 17.27 -11.87 -19.02
C ALA A 358 16.90 -12.69 -17.76
N ALA A 359 16.03 -12.16 -16.91
CA ALA A 359 15.54 -12.79 -15.68
C ALA A 359 14.18 -12.21 -15.28
N LEU A 360 13.47 -12.91 -14.40
CA LEU A 360 12.24 -12.45 -13.78
C LEU A 360 12.43 -12.30 -12.27
N VAL A 361 12.07 -11.15 -11.72
CA VAL A 361 11.83 -10.94 -10.30
C VAL A 361 10.33 -10.87 -10.07
N LEU A 362 9.78 -11.79 -9.28
CA LEU A 362 8.41 -11.72 -8.80
C LEU A 362 8.41 -11.04 -7.43
N ARG A 363 7.88 -9.81 -7.35
CA ARG A 363 7.64 -9.13 -6.08
C ARG A 363 6.29 -9.59 -5.54
N VAL A 364 6.30 -10.23 -4.35
CA VAL A 364 5.10 -10.81 -3.74
C VAL A 364 4.72 -10.03 -2.49
N ASN A 365 3.53 -9.43 -2.50
CA ASN A 365 2.90 -8.80 -1.32
C ASN A 365 1.45 -9.30 -1.19
N SER A 366 1.28 -10.58 -0.79
CA SER A 366 0.00 -11.28 -0.84
C SER A 366 -0.24 -12.16 0.39
N PRO A 367 -1.44 -12.09 0.99
CA PRO A 367 -1.85 -13.01 2.06
C PRO A 367 -2.18 -14.43 1.54
N GLY A 368 -2.16 -14.61 0.21
CA GLY A 368 -2.61 -15.82 -0.47
C GLY A 368 -4.01 -15.68 -1.06
N GLY A 369 -4.70 -16.81 -1.21
CA GLY A 369 -6.05 -16.86 -1.81
C GLY A 369 -6.37 -18.24 -2.38
N SER A 370 -6.95 -18.28 -3.59
CA SER A 370 -7.29 -19.52 -4.28
C SER A 370 -6.05 -20.40 -4.51
N ALA A 371 -6.12 -21.66 -4.08
CA ALA A 371 -5.07 -22.63 -4.29
C ALA A 371 -4.87 -22.96 -5.78
N VAL A 372 -5.98 -23.03 -6.54
CA VAL A 372 -5.94 -23.29 -7.98
C VAL A 372 -5.27 -22.14 -8.71
N ALA A 373 -5.68 -20.90 -8.43
CA ALA A 373 -5.08 -19.72 -9.02
C ALA A 373 -3.58 -19.60 -8.68
N SER A 374 -3.20 -19.90 -7.43
CA SER A 374 -1.80 -19.91 -7.00
C SER A 374 -0.98 -20.95 -7.77
N GLU A 375 -1.54 -22.15 -8.02
CA GLU A 375 -0.88 -23.21 -8.80
C GLU A 375 -0.73 -22.81 -10.28
N MET A 376 -1.73 -22.16 -10.87
CA MET A 376 -1.65 -21.66 -12.24
C MET A 376 -0.53 -20.64 -12.41
N ILE A 377 -0.39 -19.71 -11.47
CA ILE A 377 0.70 -18.73 -11.45
C ILE A 377 2.05 -19.44 -11.24
N ARG A 378 2.14 -20.36 -10.26
CA ARG A 378 3.36 -21.10 -9.98
C ARG A 378 3.85 -21.86 -11.23
N ARG A 379 2.94 -22.49 -11.97
CA ARG A 379 3.28 -23.21 -13.20
C ARG A 379 3.84 -22.30 -14.30
N GLU A 380 3.31 -21.11 -14.49
CA GLU A 380 3.87 -20.14 -15.45
C GLU A 380 5.29 -19.70 -15.06
N LEU A 381 5.58 -19.56 -13.77
CA LEU A 381 6.96 -19.30 -13.30
C LEU A 381 7.91 -20.46 -13.59
N GLU A 382 7.47 -21.71 -13.42
CA GLU A 382 8.26 -22.88 -13.84
C GLU A 382 8.57 -22.84 -15.35
N LEU A 383 7.60 -22.46 -16.17
CA LEU A 383 7.81 -22.34 -17.61
C LEU A 383 8.83 -21.24 -17.97
N VAL A 384 8.95 -20.18 -17.17
CA VAL A 384 10.02 -19.16 -17.32
C VAL A 384 11.38 -19.81 -17.07
N ARG A 385 11.52 -20.62 -16.01
CA ARG A 385 12.76 -21.33 -15.69
C ARG A 385 13.11 -22.37 -16.75
N GLU A 386 12.12 -23.14 -17.23
CA GLU A 386 12.29 -24.10 -18.34
C GLU A 386 12.75 -23.40 -19.63
N ALA A 387 12.39 -22.12 -19.83
CA ALA A 387 12.90 -21.29 -20.93
C ALA A 387 14.33 -20.75 -20.69
N GLY A 388 14.98 -21.13 -19.59
CA GLY A 388 16.36 -20.76 -19.26
C GLY A 388 16.51 -19.38 -18.63
N LYS A 389 15.41 -18.77 -18.13
CA LYS A 389 15.46 -17.48 -17.45
C LYS A 389 15.35 -17.68 -15.93
N PRO A 390 16.31 -17.17 -15.14
CA PRO A 390 16.23 -17.24 -13.68
C PRO A 390 14.99 -16.53 -13.15
N VAL A 391 14.37 -17.16 -12.14
CA VAL A 391 13.23 -16.59 -11.40
C VAL A 391 13.64 -16.36 -9.94
N ILE A 392 13.57 -15.10 -9.52
CA ILE A 392 13.80 -14.70 -8.13
C ILE A 392 12.48 -14.21 -7.54
N VAL A 393 12.15 -14.65 -6.33
CA VAL A 393 11.04 -14.08 -5.58
C VAL A 393 11.59 -13.10 -4.55
N SER A 394 11.04 -11.89 -4.53
CA SER A 394 11.23 -10.86 -3.51
C SER A 394 9.94 -10.71 -2.72
N MET A 395 9.94 -11.11 -1.47
CA MET A 395 8.79 -11.00 -0.58
C MET A 395 8.73 -9.60 0.03
N GLY A 396 7.54 -8.97 -0.01
CA GLY A 396 7.25 -7.70 0.64
C GLY A 396 6.74 -7.88 2.07
N ASP A 397 5.70 -7.14 2.43
CA ASP A 397 5.10 -7.22 3.78
C ASP A 397 4.48 -8.58 4.06
N TYR A 398 3.86 -9.19 3.03
CA TYR A 398 3.20 -10.49 3.11
C TYR A 398 3.59 -11.38 1.93
N ALA A 399 3.92 -12.63 2.22
CA ALA A 399 4.04 -13.68 1.22
C ALA A 399 3.56 -15.00 1.84
N ALA A 400 2.26 -15.07 2.16
CA ALA A 400 1.69 -16.14 2.96
C ALA A 400 0.72 -17.01 2.13
N SER A 401 0.52 -18.28 2.55
CA SER A 401 -0.42 -19.22 1.92
C SER A 401 -0.20 -19.31 0.41
N GLY A 402 -1.15 -18.90 -0.44
CA GLY A 402 -0.99 -18.83 -1.89
C GLY A 402 0.20 -18.00 -2.35
N GLY A 403 0.53 -16.90 -1.63
CA GLY A 403 1.73 -16.08 -1.89
C GLY A 403 3.04 -16.86 -1.64
N TYR A 404 3.06 -17.71 -0.61
CA TYR A 404 4.17 -18.65 -0.41
C TYR A 404 4.19 -19.75 -1.47
N TRP A 405 3.02 -20.26 -1.86
CA TRP A 405 2.87 -21.31 -2.88
C TRP A 405 3.49 -20.88 -4.23
N VAL A 406 3.18 -19.69 -4.72
CA VAL A 406 3.76 -19.21 -5.99
C VAL A 406 5.28 -19.07 -5.89
N SER A 407 5.80 -18.77 -4.71
CA SER A 407 7.23 -18.59 -4.46
C SER A 407 8.04 -19.89 -4.59
N LEU A 408 7.38 -21.07 -4.51
CA LEU A 408 8.05 -22.38 -4.63
C LEU A 408 8.67 -22.63 -6.00
N ALA A 409 8.25 -21.92 -7.03
CA ALA A 409 8.83 -22.01 -8.37
C ALA A 409 10.13 -21.21 -8.55
N ALA A 410 10.56 -20.42 -7.56
CA ALA A 410 11.73 -19.56 -7.66
C ALA A 410 13.06 -20.35 -7.56
N ASP A 411 14.11 -19.85 -8.22
CA ASP A 411 15.49 -20.29 -8.02
C ASP A 411 16.05 -19.75 -6.71
N LYS A 412 15.62 -18.53 -6.30
CA LYS A 412 15.94 -17.91 -5.02
C LYS A 412 14.73 -17.16 -4.47
N ILE A 413 14.60 -17.22 -3.15
CA ILE A 413 13.61 -16.44 -2.39
C ILE A 413 14.37 -15.50 -1.45
N VAL A 414 14.01 -14.22 -1.49
CA VAL A 414 14.52 -13.18 -0.62
C VAL A 414 13.34 -12.61 0.18
N ALA A 415 13.47 -12.57 1.48
CA ALA A 415 12.47 -12.01 2.39
C ALA A 415 13.12 -10.97 3.31
N ASP A 416 12.35 -10.00 3.75
CA ASP A 416 12.74 -9.09 4.81
C ASP A 416 12.60 -9.77 6.19
N PRO A 417 13.40 -9.44 7.20
CA PRO A 417 13.25 -9.97 8.55
C PRO A 417 11.84 -9.81 9.15
N VAL A 418 11.09 -8.79 8.73
CA VAL A 418 9.72 -8.53 9.19
C VAL A 418 8.64 -8.97 8.19
N THR A 419 9.00 -9.70 7.13
CA THR A 419 8.02 -10.29 6.21
C THR A 419 7.15 -11.32 6.91
N VAL A 420 5.84 -11.18 6.84
CA VAL A 420 4.89 -12.21 7.30
C VAL A 420 4.71 -13.25 6.21
N THR A 421 5.20 -14.47 6.44
CA THR A 421 5.20 -15.54 5.45
C THR A 421 4.72 -16.88 6.02
N GLY A 422 4.79 -17.94 5.24
CA GLY A 422 4.34 -19.28 5.65
C GLY A 422 2.84 -19.45 5.50
N SER A 423 2.11 -19.64 6.61
CA SER A 423 0.68 -19.98 6.60
C SER A 423 0.37 -21.18 5.67
N ILE A 424 1.24 -22.21 5.73
CA ILE A 424 1.18 -23.37 4.84
C ILE A 424 -0.04 -24.22 5.18
N GLY A 425 -0.81 -24.54 4.16
CA GLY A 425 -2.02 -25.35 4.27
C GLY A 425 -3.19 -24.76 3.50
N VAL A 426 -4.25 -25.54 3.43
CA VAL A 426 -5.51 -25.18 2.78
C VAL A 426 -6.67 -25.38 3.72
N PHE A 427 -7.76 -24.68 3.49
CA PHE A 427 -9.03 -24.92 4.17
C PHE A 427 -10.22 -24.69 3.25
N GLY A 428 -11.31 -25.36 3.57
CA GLY A 428 -12.63 -25.12 3.05
C GLY A 428 -13.62 -25.02 4.19
N MET A 429 -14.68 -24.22 4.01
CA MET A 429 -15.78 -24.09 4.95
C MET A 429 -17.10 -24.25 4.22
N MET A 430 -18.02 -24.99 4.81
CA MET A 430 -19.38 -25.15 4.31
C MET A 430 -20.36 -24.94 5.47
N PRO A 431 -21.12 -23.84 5.49
CA PRO A 431 -22.18 -23.66 6.46
C PRO A 431 -23.44 -24.44 6.02
N THR A 432 -24.14 -25.03 7.01
CA THR A 432 -25.47 -25.61 6.80
C THR A 432 -26.47 -24.98 7.76
N PHE A 433 -27.72 -24.84 7.33
CA PHE A 433 -28.76 -24.03 7.99
C PHE A 433 -29.96 -24.87 8.43
N GLU A 434 -29.89 -26.20 8.40
CA GLU A 434 -31.00 -27.11 8.72
C GLU A 434 -31.65 -26.80 10.07
N LYS A 435 -30.84 -26.53 11.10
CA LYS A 435 -31.33 -26.18 12.45
C LYS A 435 -31.92 -24.78 12.52
N SER A 436 -31.44 -23.85 11.69
CA SER A 436 -32.05 -22.52 11.56
C SER A 436 -33.44 -22.61 10.94
N LEU A 437 -33.58 -23.41 9.89
CA LEU A 437 -34.85 -23.65 9.21
C LEU A 437 -35.85 -24.38 10.15
N GLU A 438 -35.37 -25.37 10.87
CA GLU A 438 -36.19 -26.08 11.89
C GLU A 438 -36.74 -25.10 12.94
N LYS A 439 -35.93 -24.17 13.49
CA LYS A 439 -36.38 -23.13 14.42
C LYS A 439 -37.44 -22.21 13.83
N LEU A 440 -37.42 -22.00 12.52
CA LEU A 440 -38.39 -21.19 11.78
C LEU A 440 -39.57 -22.02 11.29
N SER A 441 -39.67 -23.31 11.67
CA SER A 441 -40.67 -24.25 11.18
C SER A 441 -40.72 -24.39 9.66
N VAL A 442 -39.58 -24.26 9.02
CA VAL A 442 -39.40 -24.42 7.57
C VAL A 442 -38.85 -25.81 7.30
N GLY A 443 -39.61 -26.64 6.59
CA GLY A 443 -39.16 -27.96 6.14
C GLY A 443 -38.45 -27.87 4.78
N THR A 444 -37.44 -28.75 4.58
CA THR A 444 -36.77 -28.93 3.29
C THR A 444 -37.05 -30.34 2.76
N GLY A 445 -37.25 -30.45 1.44
CA GLY A 445 -37.51 -31.74 0.81
C GLY A 445 -37.27 -31.68 -0.69
N GLY A 446 -37.06 -32.85 -1.30
CA GLY A 446 -36.86 -32.96 -2.74
C GLY A 446 -36.23 -34.31 -3.11
N VAL A 447 -36.17 -34.57 -4.41
CA VAL A 447 -35.56 -35.79 -4.96
C VAL A 447 -34.19 -35.48 -5.54
N SER A 448 -33.28 -36.47 -5.55
CA SER A 448 -32.00 -36.38 -6.24
C SER A 448 -31.70 -37.67 -6.99
N THR A 449 -31.02 -37.59 -8.09
CA THR A 449 -30.59 -38.75 -8.88
C THR A 449 -29.44 -39.51 -8.26
N THR A 450 -28.60 -38.80 -7.49
CA THR A 450 -27.47 -39.38 -6.75
C THR A 450 -27.35 -38.71 -5.38
N TRP A 451 -26.68 -39.37 -4.44
CA TRP A 451 -26.41 -38.78 -3.14
C TRP A 451 -25.58 -37.48 -3.22
N LEU A 452 -24.65 -37.43 -4.19
CA LEU A 452 -23.74 -36.30 -4.38
C LEU A 452 -24.47 -35.02 -4.83
N ALA A 453 -25.61 -35.15 -5.53
CA ALA A 453 -26.37 -34.01 -6.02
C ALA A 453 -26.88 -33.09 -4.89
N LYS A 454 -27.05 -33.62 -3.67
CA LYS A 454 -27.47 -32.85 -2.49
C LYS A 454 -26.38 -32.69 -1.45
N ALA A 455 -25.21 -33.25 -1.65
CA ALA A 455 -24.12 -33.24 -0.66
C ALA A 455 -23.67 -31.82 -0.28
N ARG A 456 -23.91 -30.82 -1.14
CA ARG A 456 -23.61 -29.41 -0.91
C ARG A 456 -24.85 -28.54 -0.65
N ASP A 457 -26.00 -29.14 -0.41
CA ASP A 457 -27.24 -28.44 -0.08
C ASP A 457 -27.17 -27.89 1.35
N ALA A 458 -26.99 -26.60 1.49
CA ALA A 458 -26.87 -25.94 2.77
C ALA A 458 -28.16 -25.96 3.61
N THR A 459 -29.31 -26.35 3.03
CA THR A 459 -30.60 -26.43 3.71
C THR A 459 -30.82 -27.77 4.42
N GLN A 460 -29.88 -28.72 4.27
CA GLN A 460 -29.91 -30.04 4.86
C GLN A 460 -28.61 -30.33 5.63
N PRO A 461 -28.64 -31.31 6.56
CA PRO A 461 -27.41 -31.80 7.16
C PRO A 461 -26.46 -32.30 6.09
N MET A 462 -25.17 -32.05 6.27
CA MET A 462 -24.17 -32.56 5.33
C MET A 462 -24.15 -34.09 5.33
N ASP A 463 -24.08 -34.69 4.14
CA ASP A 463 -23.98 -36.14 3.99
C ASP A 463 -22.61 -36.60 4.53
N PRO A 464 -22.56 -37.58 5.49
CA PRO A 464 -21.30 -38.07 6.06
C PRO A 464 -20.29 -38.60 5.04
N ARG A 465 -20.75 -39.01 3.85
CA ARG A 465 -19.87 -39.46 2.76
C ARG A 465 -19.14 -38.30 2.07
N PHE A 466 -19.58 -37.06 2.33
CA PHE A 466 -18.95 -35.86 1.79
C PHE A 466 -17.80 -35.35 2.66
N GLU A 467 -17.76 -35.72 3.94
CA GLU A 467 -16.62 -35.48 4.85
C GLU A 467 -15.41 -36.33 4.46
#